data_37a9727089551ad13c4b7180aaeb1e42
#
_entry.id   37a9727089551ad13c4b7180aaeb1e42
#
_cell.length_a   1.000
_cell.length_b   1.000
_cell.length_c   1.000
_cell.angle_alpha   90.00
_cell.angle_beta   90.00
_cell.angle_gamma   90.00
#
_symmetry.space_group_name_H-M   'P 1'
#
loop_
_entity.id
_entity.type
_entity.pdbx_description
1 polymer ?
#
loop_
_entity_poly.entity_id
_entity_poly.type
_entity_poly.pdbx_seq_one_letter_code
_entity_poly.pdbx_strand_id
1 'polypeptide(L)'
;MLQALYRALAAIGRPPHEIAFVSGIGCSSRMPGYTTAYGFNSVHGRALPIAQGIKLANPELLVLVAGGDGDGFSIGGGHLPHAVRRNLDLTYVVMDNQIYGLTKGQLSPTSPARPAGRSRPGYGSLESRSTRSSTRSPTAPASSPRARRPTCRASPR
;
A
#
# COMPACT_ATOMS: atom_id res chain seq x y z
N MET A 1 -2.22 -12.84 11.85
CA MET A 1 -2.51 -12.68 10.40
C MET A 1 -2.48 -14.02 9.67
N LEU A 2 -1.37 -14.78 9.64
CA LEU A 2 -1.28 -16.06 8.91
C LEU A 2 -2.37 -17.08 9.32
N GLN A 3 -2.61 -17.25 10.60
CA GLN A 3 -3.70 -18.12 11.10
C GLN A 3 -5.10 -17.66 10.64
N ALA A 4 -5.32 -16.35 10.54
CA ALA A 4 -6.59 -15.84 10.04
C ALA A 4 -6.74 -16.13 8.53
N LEU A 5 -5.65 -16.03 7.77
CA LEU A 5 -5.62 -16.41 6.35
C LEU A 5 -5.94 -17.89 6.18
N TYR A 6 -5.31 -18.77 6.95
CA TYR A 6 -5.58 -20.21 6.85
C TYR A 6 -7.04 -20.55 7.15
N ARG A 7 -7.62 -19.94 8.19
CA ARG A 7 -9.06 -20.13 8.50
C ARG A 7 -9.95 -19.62 7.38
N ALA A 8 -9.62 -18.50 6.77
CA ALA A 8 -10.37 -17.94 5.64
C ALA A 8 -10.29 -18.86 4.42
N LEU A 9 -9.10 -19.33 4.05
CA LEU A 9 -8.90 -20.25 2.93
C LEU A 9 -9.63 -21.58 3.15
N ALA A 10 -9.56 -22.11 4.37
CA ALA A 10 -10.30 -23.33 4.73
C ALA A 10 -11.83 -23.13 4.64
N ALA A 11 -12.32 -21.97 5.06
CA ALA A 11 -13.75 -21.64 4.96
C ALA A 11 -14.23 -21.44 3.51
N ILE A 12 -13.37 -20.91 2.64
CA ILE A 12 -13.66 -20.74 1.21
C ILE A 12 -13.71 -22.11 0.51
N GLY A 13 -12.91 -23.07 0.94
CA GLY A 13 -12.95 -24.46 0.47
C GLY A 13 -12.51 -24.67 -0.99
N ARG A 14 -11.88 -23.67 -1.63
CA ARG A 14 -11.35 -23.84 -2.99
C ARG A 14 -10.04 -24.65 -2.96
N PRO A 15 -9.83 -25.53 -3.96
CA PRO A 15 -8.58 -26.27 -4.06
C PRO A 15 -7.41 -25.34 -4.35
N PRO A 16 -6.17 -25.66 -3.90
CA PRO A 16 -5.01 -24.80 -4.04
C PRO A 16 -4.69 -24.34 -5.48
N HIS A 17 -4.97 -25.18 -6.46
CA HIS A 17 -4.74 -24.88 -7.89
C HIS A 17 -5.73 -23.87 -8.49
N GLU A 18 -6.79 -23.53 -7.79
CA GLU A 18 -7.72 -22.46 -8.16
C GLU A 18 -7.41 -21.13 -7.46
N ILE A 19 -6.35 -21.08 -6.66
CA ILE A 19 -5.98 -19.89 -5.89
C ILE A 19 -4.64 -19.36 -6.37
N ALA A 20 -4.61 -18.11 -6.77
CA ALA A 20 -3.37 -17.37 -7.04
C ALA A 20 -3.13 -16.35 -5.93
N PHE A 21 -1.98 -16.44 -5.26
CA PHE A 21 -1.61 -15.55 -4.18
C PHE A 21 -0.40 -14.71 -4.55
N VAL A 22 -0.61 -13.43 -4.80
CA VAL A 22 0.41 -12.48 -5.22
C VAL A 22 0.87 -11.63 -4.03
N SER A 23 2.14 -11.37 -3.92
CA SER A 23 2.66 -10.43 -2.89
C SER A 23 3.58 -9.38 -3.48
N GLY A 24 3.66 -8.25 -2.79
CA GLY A 24 4.69 -7.24 -3.02
C GLY A 24 6.00 -7.57 -2.30
N ILE A 25 6.72 -6.56 -1.82
CA ILE A 25 7.97 -6.70 -1.08
C ILE A 25 7.83 -6.17 0.33
N GLY A 26 8.51 -6.84 1.26
CA GLY A 26 8.52 -6.54 2.69
C GLY A 26 8.16 -7.78 3.53
N CYS A 27 7.86 -7.58 4.82
CA CYS A 27 7.52 -8.70 5.70
C CYS A 27 6.27 -9.46 5.23
N SER A 28 5.30 -8.76 4.65
CA SER A 28 4.08 -9.33 4.08
C SER A 28 4.32 -10.23 2.86
N SER A 29 5.43 -10.04 2.15
CA SER A 29 5.73 -10.79 0.92
C SER A 29 5.98 -12.30 1.15
N ARG A 30 6.21 -12.68 2.40
CA ARG A 30 6.41 -14.10 2.74
C ARG A 30 5.12 -14.91 2.75
N MET A 31 3.95 -14.26 2.79
CA MET A 31 2.66 -14.96 2.94
C MET A 31 2.36 -15.99 1.86
N PRO A 32 2.59 -15.75 0.56
CA PRO A 32 2.38 -16.78 -0.45
C PRO A 32 3.18 -18.06 -0.20
N GLY A 33 4.44 -17.92 0.26
CA GLY A 33 5.32 -19.06 0.55
C GLY A 33 4.93 -19.91 1.76
N TYR A 34 3.94 -19.47 2.52
CA TYR A 34 3.36 -20.25 3.63
C TYR A 34 2.04 -20.94 3.25
N THR A 35 1.62 -20.86 2.01
CA THR A 35 0.40 -21.50 1.50
C THR A 35 0.75 -22.54 0.44
N THR A 36 -0.18 -23.42 0.16
CA THR A 36 -0.09 -24.39 -0.95
C THR A 36 -0.69 -23.87 -2.26
N ALA A 37 -1.20 -22.63 -2.26
CA ALA A 37 -1.72 -21.95 -3.45
C ALA A 37 -0.58 -21.60 -4.44
N TYR A 38 -0.93 -21.25 -5.67
CA TYR A 38 0.04 -20.69 -6.60
C TYR A 38 0.55 -19.33 -6.10
N GLY A 39 1.77 -19.33 -5.56
CA GLY A 39 2.42 -18.15 -5.02
C GLY A 39 3.22 -17.39 -6.07
N PHE A 40 3.07 -16.06 -6.11
CA PHE A 40 3.86 -15.18 -6.95
C PHE A 40 4.41 -14.01 -6.12
N ASN A 41 5.72 -13.97 -5.91
CA ASN A 41 6.39 -12.85 -5.26
C ASN A 41 6.77 -11.82 -6.33
N SER A 42 6.12 -10.66 -6.29
CA SER A 42 6.34 -9.61 -7.29
C SER A 42 7.45 -8.63 -6.87
N VAL A 43 7.64 -7.60 -7.67
CA VAL A 43 8.51 -6.46 -7.37
C VAL A 43 7.80 -5.49 -6.42
N HIS A 44 8.57 -4.69 -5.68
CA HIS A 44 8.06 -3.72 -4.71
C HIS A 44 7.01 -2.77 -5.32
N GLY A 45 5.84 -2.75 -4.71
CA GLY A 45 4.70 -1.95 -5.15
C GLY A 45 3.99 -2.42 -6.42
N ARG A 46 4.28 -3.62 -6.92
CA ARG A 46 3.72 -4.13 -8.20
C ARG A 46 2.78 -5.33 -8.03
N ALA A 47 2.42 -5.69 -6.82
CA ALA A 47 1.52 -6.82 -6.58
C ALA A 47 0.15 -6.63 -7.26
N LEU A 48 -0.45 -5.43 -7.15
CA LEU A 48 -1.76 -5.15 -7.74
C LEU A 48 -1.80 -5.27 -9.28
N PRO A 49 -0.92 -4.63 -10.06
CA PRO A 49 -0.97 -4.78 -11.52
C PRO A 49 -0.72 -6.20 -11.98
N ILE A 50 0.15 -6.95 -11.30
CA ILE A 50 0.38 -8.37 -11.62
C ILE A 50 -0.87 -9.20 -11.32
N ALA A 51 -1.48 -9.01 -10.14
CA ALA A 51 -2.70 -9.70 -9.77
C ALA A 51 -3.87 -9.42 -10.72
N GLN A 52 -3.98 -8.17 -11.20
CA GLN A 52 -4.96 -7.82 -12.23
C GLN A 52 -4.69 -8.56 -13.54
N GLY A 53 -3.44 -8.69 -13.95
CA GLY A 53 -3.05 -9.46 -15.14
C GLY A 53 -3.44 -10.93 -15.00
N ILE A 54 -3.17 -11.55 -13.85
CA ILE A 54 -3.55 -12.94 -13.55
C ILE A 54 -5.07 -13.11 -13.62
N LYS A 55 -5.83 -12.20 -12.97
CA LYS A 55 -7.29 -12.29 -12.97
C LYS A 55 -7.91 -12.11 -14.35
N LEU A 56 -7.33 -11.24 -15.18
CA LEU A 56 -7.76 -11.04 -16.56
C LEU A 56 -7.43 -12.23 -17.45
N ALA A 57 -6.29 -12.88 -17.22
CA ALA A 57 -5.88 -14.06 -17.99
C ALA A 57 -6.71 -15.29 -17.62
N ASN A 58 -7.09 -15.44 -16.36
CA ASN A 58 -7.97 -16.52 -15.90
C ASN A 58 -8.97 -15.98 -14.84
N PRO A 59 -10.18 -15.63 -15.28
CA PRO A 59 -11.24 -15.09 -14.41
C PRO A 59 -11.73 -16.06 -13.32
N GLU A 60 -11.54 -17.36 -13.50
CA GLU A 60 -12.01 -18.37 -12.55
C GLU A 60 -11.16 -18.46 -11.29
N LEU A 61 -9.92 -17.98 -11.34
CA LEU A 61 -9.03 -18.01 -10.19
C LEU A 61 -9.51 -17.10 -9.05
N LEU A 62 -9.43 -17.60 -7.83
CA LEU A 62 -9.44 -16.76 -6.64
C LEU A 62 -8.10 -16.05 -6.51
N VAL A 63 -8.09 -14.75 -6.76
CA VAL A 63 -6.86 -13.95 -6.70
C VAL A 63 -6.77 -13.19 -5.39
N LEU A 64 -5.75 -13.53 -4.60
CA LEU A 64 -5.41 -12.88 -3.35
C LEU A 64 -4.13 -12.08 -3.51
N VAL A 65 -4.08 -10.93 -2.88
CA VAL A 65 -2.90 -10.05 -2.92
C VAL A 65 -2.52 -9.66 -1.49
N ALA A 66 -1.25 -9.78 -1.15
CA ALA A 66 -0.71 -9.31 0.12
C ALA A 66 0.34 -8.22 -0.10
N GLY A 67 0.22 -7.13 0.63
CA GLY A 67 1.19 -6.04 0.61
C GLY A 67 1.35 -5.39 1.97
N GLY A 68 2.44 -4.66 2.17
CA GLY A 68 2.59 -3.75 3.30
C GLY A 68 2.06 -2.35 2.94
N ASP A 69 1.92 -1.50 3.94
CA ASP A 69 1.54 -0.10 3.77
C ASP A 69 2.57 0.68 2.93
N GLY A 70 3.86 0.49 3.20
CA GLY A 70 4.93 1.07 2.37
C GLY A 70 4.96 0.52 0.96
N ASP A 71 4.69 -0.77 0.77
CA ASP A 71 4.61 -1.42 -0.53
C ASP A 71 3.42 -0.89 -1.35
N GLY A 72 2.24 -0.91 -0.78
CA GLY A 72 1.00 -0.59 -1.48
C GLY A 72 0.69 0.90 -1.60
N PHE A 73 1.05 1.70 -0.60
CA PHE A 73 0.65 3.12 -0.53
C PHE A 73 1.79 4.10 -0.85
N SER A 74 3.05 3.65 -0.87
CA SER A 74 4.18 4.45 -1.33
C SER A 74 4.44 4.17 -2.81
N ILE A 75 5.41 3.33 -3.11
CA ILE A 75 5.80 3.04 -4.50
C ILE A 75 4.66 2.40 -5.32
N GLY A 76 3.78 1.64 -4.68
CA GLY A 76 2.58 1.04 -5.28
C GLY A 76 1.37 1.97 -5.37
N GLY A 77 1.43 3.15 -4.75
CA GLY A 77 0.28 4.05 -4.59
C GLY A 77 -0.39 4.46 -5.91
N GLY A 78 0.39 4.60 -6.98
CA GLY A 78 -0.14 4.88 -8.31
C GLY A 78 -0.98 3.76 -8.93
N HIS A 79 -0.84 2.52 -8.48
CA HIS A 79 -1.60 1.38 -9.00
C HIS A 79 -2.96 1.19 -8.32
N LEU A 80 -3.08 1.62 -7.07
CA LEU A 80 -4.29 1.42 -6.28
C LEU A 80 -5.55 2.08 -6.87
N PRO A 81 -5.54 3.36 -7.29
CA PRO A 81 -6.71 4.00 -7.91
C PRO A 81 -7.15 3.29 -9.19
N HIS A 82 -6.19 2.83 -9.99
CA HIS A 82 -6.47 2.11 -11.23
C HIS A 82 -7.04 0.71 -10.97
N ALA A 83 -6.56 0.02 -9.94
CA ALA A 83 -7.12 -1.27 -9.53
C ALA A 83 -8.57 -1.13 -9.06
N VAL A 84 -8.83 -0.15 -8.20
CA VAL A 84 -10.18 0.16 -7.71
C VAL A 84 -11.12 0.53 -8.87
N ARG A 85 -10.65 1.36 -9.80
CA ARG A 85 -11.45 1.76 -10.97
C ARG A 85 -11.82 0.59 -11.87
N ARG A 86 -10.92 -0.38 -12.05
CA ARG A 86 -11.17 -1.57 -12.88
C ARG A 86 -12.12 -2.55 -12.22
N ASN A 87 -12.21 -2.51 -10.89
CA ASN A 87 -13.10 -3.31 -10.07
C ASN A 87 -13.08 -4.81 -10.41
N LEU A 88 -11.88 -5.36 -10.63
CA LEU A 88 -11.71 -6.78 -10.85
C LEU A 88 -11.96 -7.55 -9.54
N ASP A 89 -12.51 -8.75 -9.67
CA ASP A 89 -12.74 -9.66 -8.54
C ASP A 89 -11.42 -10.21 -8.01
N LEU A 90 -10.78 -9.45 -7.13
CA LEU A 90 -9.58 -9.81 -6.38
C LEU A 90 -9.64 -9.23 -4.97
N THR A 91 -8.94 -9.86 -4.04
CA THR A 91 -8.86 -9.41 -2.65
C THR A 91 -7.46 -8.91 -2.35
N TYR A 92 -7.32 -7.63 -1.97
CA TYR A 92 -6.06 -7.04 -1.54
C TYR A 92 -6.02 -6.83 -0.03
N VAL A 93 -5.12 -7.55 0.64
CA VAL A 93 -4.88 -7.46 2.08
C VAL A 93 -3.63 -6.61 2.33
N VAL A 94 -3.80 -5.45 2.93
CA VAL A 94 -2.69 -4.58 3.32
C VAL A 94 -2.40 -4.77 4.81
N MET A 95 -1.16 -5.14 5.11
CA MET A 95 -0.65 -5.23 6.48
C MET A 95 0.04 -3.91 6.83
N ASP A 96 -0.68 -3.10 7.61
CA ASP A 96 -0.23 -1.77 8.03
C ASP A 96 0.49 -1.86 9.38
N ASN A 97 1.82 -1.80 9.34
CA ASN A 97 2.67 -1.72 10.54
C ASN A 97 3.26 -0.32 10.74
N GLN A 98 2.93 0.64 9.88
CA GLN A 98 3.32 2.05 9.94
C GLN A 98 4.84 2.29 9.83
N ILE A 99 5.58 1.33 9.23
CA ILE A 99 7.03 1.42 9.12
C ILE A 99 7.54 0.50 8.00
N TYR A 100 8.67 0.86 7.37
CA TYR A 100 9.46 -0.07 6.58
C TYR A 100 10.29 -0.95 7.52
N GLY A 101 9.73 -2.08 7.96
CA GLY A 101 10.37 -2.96 8.94
C GLY A 101 11.60 -3.70 8.39
N LEU A 102 11.49 -4.25 7.18
CA LEU A 102 12.57 -5.02 6.54
C LEU A 102 13.84 -4.19 6.33
N THR A 103 13.70 -2.91 6.03
CA THR A 103 14.79 -1.98 5.75
C THR A 103 15.24 -1.16 6.99
N LYS A 104 14.86 -1.62 8.19
CA LYS A 104 15.31 -1.11 9.50
C LYS A 104 14.69 0.23 9.95
N GLY A 105 13.48 0.56 9.51
CA GLY A 105 12.69 1.53 10.23
C GLY A 105 12.48 2.90 9.59
N GLN A 106 12.52 2.97 8.26
CA GLN A 106 12.12 4.19 7.54
C GLN A 106 10.62 4.46 7.72
N LEU A 107 10.24 5.72 7.60
CA LEU A 107 8.84 6.12 7.65
C LEU A 107 8.07 5.59 6.43
N SER A 108 6.92 5.00 6.68
CA SER A 108 5.95 4.62 5.65
C SER A 108 4.88 5.71 5.48
N PRO A 109 4.06 5.67 4.44
CA PRO A 109 2.99 6.65 4.24
C PRO A 109 1.96 6.69 5.38
N THR A 110 1.85 5.61 6.15
CA THR A 110 0.92 5.50 7.28
C THR A 110 1.57 5.82 8.62
N SER A 111 2.88 6.09 8.64
CA SER A 111 3.59 6.47 9.86
C SER A 111 2.97 7.74 10.45
N PRO A 112 2.78 7.80 11.78
CA PRO A 112 2.37 9.03 12.43
C PRO A 112 3.44 10.11 12.25
N ALA A 113 3.01 11.38 12.21
CA ALA A 113 3.95 12.50 12.24
C ALA A 113 4.85 12.37 13.49
N ARG A 114 6.14 12.28 13.28
CA ARG A 114 7.12 12.16 14.38
C ARG A 114 7.97 13.40 14.45
N PRO A 115 8.34 13.85 15.66
CA PRO A 115 9.39 14.84 15.84
C PRO A 115 10.71 14.32 15.26
N ALA A 116 11.68 15.20 15.08
CA ALA A 116 13.01 14.86 14.60
C ALA A 116 13.57 13.63 15.33
N GLY A 117 14.06 12.66 14.59
CA GLY A 117 14.57 11.39 15.09
C GLY A 117 15.64 10.77 14.21
N ARG A 118 16.02 9.52 14.52
CA ARG A 118 17.13 8.83 13.80
C ARG A 118 17.01 8.82 12.29
N SER A 119 15.78 8.72 11.75
CA SER A 119 15.56 8.65 10.30
C SER A 119 15.63 10.02 9.61
N ARG A 120 15.43 11.12 10.36
CA ARG A 120 15.52 12.51 9.89
C ARG A 120 16.02 13.42 11.01
N PRO A 121 17.32 13.41 11.31
CA PRO A 121 17.89 14.30 12.33
C PRO A 121 17.63 15.76 11.95
N GLY A 122 16.99 16.51 12.82
CA GLY A 122 16.79 17.95 12.68
C GLY A 122 15.45 18.39 12.09
N TYR A 123 14.76 17.61 11.27
CA TYR A 123 13.58 18.07 10.52
C TYR A 123 12.26 17.38 10.86
N GLY A 124 12.28 16.25 11.56
CA GLY A 124 11.05 15.48 11.82
C GLY A 124 10.42 14.90 10.52
N SER A 125 9.13 14.61 10.57
CA SER A 125 8.38 14.19 9.39
C SER A 125 7.81 15.39 8.65
N LEU A 126 8.18 15.55 7.38
CA LEU A 126 7.64 16.59 6.48
C LEU A 126 6.35 16.14 5.79
N GLU A 127 6.03 14.85 5.86
CA GLU A 127 4.88 14.25 5.20
C GLU A 127 3.73 14.06 6.19
N SER A 128 2.51 14.36 5.76
CA SER A 128 1.31 14.02 6.51
C SER A 128 0.97 12.54 6.33
N ARG A 129 0.41 11.94 7.37
CA ARG A 129 -0.02 10.54 7.35
C ARG A 129 -1.09 10.32 6.28
N SER A 130 -0.88 9.36 5.39
CA SER A 130 -1.91 8.82 4.53
C SER A 130 -2.84 7.92 5.34
N THR A 131 -4.11 8.26 5.43
CA THR A 131 -5.11 7.41 6.10
C THR A 131 -5.89 6.59 5.07
N ARG A 132 -6.45 5.45 5.48
CA ARG A 132 -7.29 4.61 4.60
C ARG A 132 -8.47 5.37 3.98
N SER A 133 -8.92 6.46 4.60
CA SER A 133 -10.00 7.30 4.10
C SER A 133 -9.53 8.30 3.04
N SER A 134 -8.25 8.64 2.97
CA SER A 134 -7.72 9.55 1.95
C SER A 134 -7.61 8.92 0.55
N THR A 135 -7.73 7.60 0.46
CA THR A 135 -7.86 6.90 -0.83
C THR A 135 -9.30 6.95 -1.39
N ARG A 136 -10.25 7.46 -0.63
CA ARG A 136 -11.61 7.76 -1.10
C ARG A 136 -11.66 9.21 -1.58
N SER A 137 -11.40 9.38 -2.87
CA SER A 137 -11.62 10.63 -3.63
C SER A 137 -10.51 11.70 -3.55
N PRO A 138 -9.94 12.09 -4.69
CA PRO A 138 -8.99 13.20 -4.80
C PRO A 138 -9.64 14.59 -4.84
N THR A 139 -10.85 14.77 -4.33
CA THR A 139 -11.62 16.01 -4.45
C THR A 139 -11.82 16.80 -3.16
N ALA A 140 -10.99 16.62 -2.15
CA ALA A 140 -10.94 17.60 -1.07
C ALA A 140 -9.77 18.56 -1.35
N PRO A 141 -10.02 19.86 -1.58
CA PRO A 141 -8.93 20.83 -1.65
C PRO A 141 -8.24 20.83 -0.29
N ALA A 142 -6.95 20.57 -0.30
CA ALA A 142 -6.13 20.83 0.87
C ALA A 142 -6.30 22.31 1.21
N SER A 143 -6.93 22.60 2.34
CA SER A 143 -6.89 23.94 2.93
C SER A 143 -5.47 24.17 3.44
N SER A 144 -4.56 24.50 2.53
CA SER A 144 -3.28 25.03 2.92
C SER A 144 -3.52 26.43 3.48
N PRO A 145 -3.01 26.77 4.67
CA PRO A 145 -2.98 28.14 5.10
C PRO A 145 -2.17 28.92 4.06
N ARG A 146 -2.82 29.84 3.39
CA ARG A 146 -2.19 30.76 2.44
C ARG A 146 -1.02 31.43 3.17
N ALA A 147 0.19 31.05 2.81
CA ALA A 147 1.36 31.84 3.14
C ALA A 147 1.13 33.24 2.59
N ARG A 148 1.03 34.23 3.47
CA ARG A 148 0.94 35.64 3.10
C ARG A 148 2.20 35.96 2.29
N ARG A 149 2.04 36.33 1.04
CA ARG A 149 3.13 36.89 0.22
C ARG A 149 3.64 38.13 0.94
N PRO A 150 4.94 38.26 1.15
CA PRO A 150 5.48 39.54 1.60
C PRO A 150 5.24 40.57 0.50
N THR A 151 4.50 41.63 0.81
CA THR A 151 4.35 42.79 -0.06
C THR A 151 5.70 43.51 -0.14
N CYS A 152 6.30 43.47 -1.32
CA CYS A 152 7.45 44.30 -1.61
C CYS A 152 7.00 45.77 -1.60
N ARG A 153 7.31 46.51 -0.55
CA ARG A 153 7.16 47.99 -0.51
C ARG A 153 8.24 48.56 -1.43
N ALA A 154 7.80 49.17 -2.52
CA ALA A 154 8.65 50.04 -3.30
C ALA A 154 9.02 51.24 -2.44
N SER A 155 10.33 51.52 -2.35
CA SER A 155 10.87 52.75 -1.72
C SER A 155 10.67 53.93 -2.68
N PRO A 156 10.14 55.07 -2.26
CA PRO A 156 10.11 56.24 -3.08
C PRO A 156 11.49 56.89 -3.17
N ARG A 157 11.82 57.41 -4.34
CA ARG A 157 12.97 58.26 -4.60
C ARG A 157 12.82 59.63 -3.94
#